data_4bfa35c0c5358a701f326f797238fc50
#
_entry.id   4bfa35c0c5358a701f326f797238fc50
#
_cell.length_a   1.000
_cell.length_b   1.000
_cell.length_c   1.000
_cell.angle_alpha   90.00
_cell.angle_beta   90.00
_cell.angle_gamma   90.00
#
_symmetry.space_group_name_H-M   'P 1'
#
loop_
_entity.id
_entity.type
_entity.pdbx_description
1 polymer ?
#
loop_
_entity_poly.entity_id
_entity_poly.type
_entity_poly.pdbx_seq_one_letter_code
_entity_poly.pdbx_strand_id
1 'polypeptide(L)'
;AGSPTIFKFDTGMIPIMILSVQAGESRSALYKILDENVVNPLARISGVGAVSVVGAPEREIYVYCDPVKLEAYNLTVEVIAALIGAENRSIPTGTIDVGNESYSLRVNGEFRDPMEMGGLVVTSIGGRNVYLSDVAKIVDGTQERAQEAYNNGVQGAMMVVQKQSGGNTVDICRKINAALPELEKNLPGDVKLGMIFDSSEDIMLAVKSLAETILYALLFVVFVVYLFTGRWRATLVVAITIPLS
;
A
#
# COMPACT_ATOMS: atom_id res chain seq x y z
N ALA A 1 23.89 -10.73 -22.60
CA ALA A 1 23.59 -11.39 -21.33
C ALA A 1 23.04 -10.33 -20.41
N GLY A 2 21.79 -10.51 -19.93
CA GLY A 2 21.18 -9.59 -18.97
C GLY A 2 21.83 -9.71 -17.59
N SER A 3 21.78 -8.63 -16.80
CA SER A 3 22.26 -8.66 -15.42
C SER A 3 21.45 -9.66 -14.58
N PRO A 4 22.08 -10.44 -13.71
CA PRO A 4 21.36 -11.38 -12.85
C PRO A 4 20.47 -10.62 -11.88
N THR A 5 19.21 -11.03 -11.76
CA THR A 5 18.26 -10.47 -10.80
C THR A 5 18.21 -11.40 -9.58
N ILE A 6 18.56 -10.87 -8.42
CA ILE A 6 18.53 -11.61 -7.15
C ILE A 6 17.23 -11.26 -6.43
N PHE A 7 16.35 -12.26 -6.22
CA PHE A 7 15.16 -12.12 -5.39
C PHE A 7 15.43 -12.68 -3.99
N LYS A 8 15.25 -11.83 -2.98
CA LYS A 8 15.29 -12.27 -1.59
C LYS A 8 13.85 -12.48 -1.13
N PHE A 9 13.49 -13.72 -0.85
CA PHE A 9 12.19 -14.03 -0.22
C PHE A 9 12.28 -13.79 1.28
N ASP A 10 11.35 -12.99 1.80
CA ASP A 10 11.19 -12.73 3.23
C ASP A 10 9.73 -13.06 3.63
N THR A 11 9.56 -13.57 4.86
CA THR A 11 8.23 -13.81 5.44
C THR A 11 7.38 -12.54 5.57
N GLY A 12 8.01 -11.36 5.57
CA GLY A 12 7.32 -10.07 5.51
C GLY A 12 6.56 -9.82 4.20
N MET A 13 6.93 -10.50 3.11
CA MET A 13 6.24 -10.38 1.82
C MET A 13 4.88 -11.12 1.78
N ILE A 14 4.62 -11.99 2.76
CA ILE A 14 3.32 -12.68 2.87
C ILE A 14 2.29 -11.69 3.42
N PRO A 15 1.13 -11.54 2.74
CA PRO A 15 0.05 -10.70 3.24
C PRO A 15 -0.42 -11.16 4.63
N ILE A 16 -0.55 -10.20 5.54
CA ILE A 16 -1.12 -10.46 6.88
C ILE A 16 -2.60 -10.12 6.95
N MET A 17 -3.06 -9.26 6.03
CA MET A 17 -4.45 -8.83 5.95
C MET A 17 -4.80 -8.49 4.50
N ILE A 18 -6.01 -8.86 4.08
CA ILE A 18 -6.57 -8.49 2.77
C ILE A 18 -7.95 -7.86 3.01
N LEU A 19 -8.10 -6.63 2.53
CA LEU A 19 -9.34 -5.90 2.59
C LEU A 19 -9.98 -5.82 1.20
N SER A 20 -11.28 -5.99 1.12
CA SER A 20 -12.05 -5.65 -0.09
C SER A 20 -12.49 -4.20 -0.04
N VAL A 21 -12.56 -3.59 -1.20
CA VAL A 21 -13.10 -2.25 -1.36
C VAL A 21 -14.18 -2.29 -2.43
N GLN A 22 -15.35 -1.82 -2.09
CA GLN A 22 -16.45 -1.60 -3.04
C GLN A 22 -16.64 -0.11 -3.24
N ALA A 23 -16.86 0.31 -4.47
CA ALA A 23 -17.16 1.70 -4.81
C ALA A 23 -18.21 1.72 -5.92
N GLY A 24 -19.16 2.64 -5.82
CA GLY A 24 -20.16 2.93 -6.84
C GLY A 24 -19.71 4.04 -7.79
N GLU A 25 -20.10 5.26 -7.49
CA GLU A 25 -19.83 6.45 -8.31
C GLU A 25 -18.37 6.93 -8.22
N SER A 26 -17.72 6.75 -7.05
CA SER A 26 -16.33 7.17 -6.80
C SER A 26 -15.27 6.30 -7.49
N ARG A 27 -15.67 5.40 -8.36
CA ARG A 27 -14.80 4.37 -8.95
C ARG A 27 -13.64 4.92 -9.77
N SER A 28 -13.83 5.99 -10.51
CA SER A 28 -12.77 6.60 -11.34
C SER A 28 -11.66 7.26 -10.51
N ALA A 29 -11.99 7.73 -9.30
CA ALA A 29 -11.04 8.34 -8.37
C ALA A 29 -10.64 7.38 -7.24
N LEU A 30 -11.06 6.11 -7.29
CA LEU A 30 -10.94 5.17 -6.18
C LEU A 30 -9.50 4.98 -5.72
N TYR A 31 -8.55 4.84 -6.66
CA TYR A 31 -7.14 4.68 -6.31
C TYR A 31 -6.65 5.85 -5.44
N LYS A 32 -6.89 7.08 -5.87
CA LYS A 32 -6.48 8.28 -5.14
C LYS A 32 -7.16 8.39 -3.77
N ILE A 33 -8.46 8.12 -3.72
CA ILE A 33 -9.24 8.13 -2.46
C ILE A 33 -8.64 7.13 -1.48
N LEU A 34 -8.34 5.91 -1.92
CA LEU A 34 -7.76 4.88 -1.08
C LEU A 34 -6.34 5.23 -0.65
N ASP A 35 -5.51 5.73 -1.57
CA ASP A 35 -4.13 6.09 -1.29
C ASP A 35 -4.05 7.16 -0.19
N GLU A 36 -4.80 8.25 -0.34
CA GLU A 36 -4.77 9.37 0.60
C GLU A 36 -5.42 9.03 1.95
N ASN A 37 -6.58 8.35 1.97
CA ASN A 37 -7.39 8.20 3.17
C ASN A 37 -7.22 6.86 3.88
N VAL A 38 -6.64 5.85 3.23
CA VAL A 38 -6.49 4.51 3.81
C VAL A 38 -5.05 4.02 3.77
N VAL A 39 -4.42 3.98 2.59
CA VAL A 39 -3.06 3.43 2.42
C VAL A 39 -2.05 4.21 3.24
N ASN A 40 -2.02 5.53 3.09
CA ASN A 40 -1.09 6.39 3.81
C ASN A 40 -1.26 6.34 5.34
N PRO A 41 -2.47 6.40 5.91
CA PRO A 41 -2.67 6.18 7.35
C PRO A 41 -2.27 4.79 7.82
N LEU A 42 -2.61 3.72 7.10
CA LEU A 42 -2.25 2.34 7.46
C LEU A 42 -0.73 2.12 7.41
N ALA A 43 -0.05 2.67 6.41
CA ALA A 43 1.40 2.57 6.26
C ALA A 43 2.18 3.24 7.43
N ARG A 44 1.55 4.18 8.16
CA ARG A 44 2.13 4.82 9.35
C ARG A 44 1.99 3.98 10.61
N ILE A 45 1.21 2.92 10.60
CA ILE A 45 1.07 2.00 11.74
C ILE A 45 2.38 1.25 11.91
N SER A 46 2.95 1.32 13.12
CA SER A 46 4.21 0.64 13.41
C SER A 46 4.11 -0.87 13.18
N GLY A 47 5.01 -1.39 12.36
CA GLY A 47 5.09 -2.78 11.95
C GLY A 47 4.46 -3.09 10.60
N VAL A 48 3.69 -2.18 10.01
CA VAL A 48 3.22 -2.30 8.61
C VAL A 48 4.42 -2.05 7.69
N GLY A 49 4.65 -2.98 6.76
CA GLY A 49 5.75 -2.91 5.79
C GLY A 49 5.33 -2.26 4.48
N ALA A 50 4.19 -2.69 3.95
CA ALA A 50 3.61 -2.14 2.72
C ALA A 50 2.09 -2.32 2.72
N VAL A 51 1.41 -1.40 2.06
CA VAL A 51 -0.01 -1.49 1.72
C VAL A 51 -0.13 -1.26 0.23
N SER A 52 -0.67 -2.22 -0.50
CA SER A 52 -0.83 -2.16 -1.96
C SER A 52 -2.29 -2.22 -2.34
N VAL A 53 -2.70 -1.42 -3.31
CA VAL A 53 -4.05 -1.42 -3.88
C VAL A 53 -4.02 -2.16 -5.21
N VAL A 54 -4.94 -3.09 -5.40
CA VAL A 54 -5.08 -3.92 -6.61
C VAL A 54 -6.48 -3.77 -7.15
N GLY A 55 -6.62 -3.58 -8.47
CA GLY A 55 -7.91 -3.51 -9.16
C GLY A 55 -8.58 -2.13 -9.18
N ALA A 56 -8.01 -1.12 -8.49
CA ALA A 56 -8.46 0.26 -8.64
C ALA A 56 -7.83 0.91 -9.89
N PRO A 57 -8.58 1.70 -10.65
CA PRO A 57 -8.01 2.43 -11.78
C PRO A 57 -7.10 3.55 -11.29
N GLU A 58 -5.83 3.54 -11.68
CA GLU A 58 -4.89 4.63 -11.44
C GLU A 58 -4.99 5.64 -12.58
N ARG A 59 -5.01 6.94 -12.23
CA ARG A 59 -5.03 8.00 -13.25
C ARG A 59 -3.67 8.10 -13.91
N GLU A 60 -3.67 8.14 -15.22
CA GLU A 60 -2.46 8.25 -16.03
C GLU A 60 -2.65 9.28 -17.15
N ILE A 61 -1.62 10.06 -17.42
CA ILE A 61 -1.64 11.05 -18.48
C ILE A 61 -0.87 10.50 -19.67
N TYR A 62 -1.58 10.29 -20.77
CA TYR A 62 -0.99 9.83 -22.02
C TYR A 62 -0.59 11.02 -22.89
N VAL A 63 0.65 11.02 -23.35
CA VAL A 63 1.19 12.00 -24.31
C VAL A 63 1.45 11.29 -25.64
N TYR A 64 0.49 11.38 -26.55
CA TYR A 64 0.59 10.80 -27.89
C TYR A 64 1.34 11.75 -28.82
N CYS A 65 2.62 11.50 -29.04
CA CYS A 65 3.44 12.28 -29.95
C CYS A 65 3.11 11.97 -31.42
N ASP A 66 3.05 13.00 -32.25
CA ASP A 66 2.91 12.88 -33.70
C ASP A 66 4.29 12.71 -34.36
N PRO A 67 4.63 11.54 -34.95
CA PRO A 67 5.95 11.29 -35.50
C PRO A 67 6.35 12.27 -36.61
N VAL A 68 5.39 12.67 -37.46
CA VAL A 68 5.63 13.58 -38.58
C VAL A 68 5.99 14.98 -38.09
N LYS A 69 5.31 15.44 -37.03
CA LYS A 69 5.60 16.72 -36.42
C LYS A 69 6.91 16.71 -35.64
N LEU A 70 7.20 15.59 -34.90
CA LEU A 70 8.48 15.46 -34.22
C LEU A 70 9.66 15.54 -35.22
N GLU A 71 9.56 14.84 -36.35
CA GLU A 71 10.59 14.87 -37.39
C GLU A 71 10.73 16.28 -38.00
N ALA A 72 9.61 16.98 -38.26
CA ALA A 72 9.62 18.34 -38.79
C ALA A 72 10.34 19.35 -37.86
N TYR A 73 10.28 19.13 -36.56
CA TYR A 73 10.95 19.95 -35.55
C TYR A 73 12.28 19.40 -35.03
N ASN A 74 12.76 18.29 -35.62
CA ASN A 74 13.96 17.56 -35.22
C ASN A 74 13.95 17.19 -33.72
N LEU A 75 12.80 16.74 -33.24
CA LEU A 75 12.56 16.27 -31.86
C LEU A 75 12.44 14.75 -31.82
N THR A 76 12.79 14.15 -30.67
CA THR A 76 12.56 12.73 -30.38
C THR A 76 11.65 12.57 -29.17
N VAL A 77 11.03 11.41 -29.01
CA VAL A 77 10.17 11.09 -27.86
C VAL A 77 10.97 11.18 -26.55
N GLU A 78 12.25 10.79 -26.57
CA GLU A 78 13.15 10.85 -25.40
C GLU A 78 13.39 12.29 -24.94
N VAL A 79 13.53 13.22 -25.90
CA VAL A 79 13.69 14.65 -25.58
C VAL A 79 12.40 15.18 -24.94
N ILE A 80 11.22 14.85 -25.49
CA ILE A 80 9.94 15.24 -24.91
C ILE A 80 9.80 14.67 -23.49
N ALA A 81 10.09 13.39 -23.29
CA ALA A 81 10.02 12.75 -21.97
C ALA A 81 10.98 13.40 -20.95
N ALA A 82 12.20 13.73 -21.38
CA ALA A 82 13.18 14.41 -20.53
C ALA A 82 12.73 15.83 -20.14
N LEU A 83 12.13 16.58 -21.07
CA LEU A 83 11.60 17.93 -20.81
C LEU A 83 10.42 17.88 -19.83
N ILE A 84 9.46 16.99 -20.03
CA ILE A 84 8.33 16.80 -19.10
C ILE A 84 8.86 16.44 -17.72
N GLY A 85 9.81 15.51 -17.61
CA GLY A 85 10.39 15.09 -16.34
C GLY A 85 11.25 16.19 -15.65
N ALA A 86 11.82 17.13 -16.41
CA ALA A 86 12.58 18.25 -15.87
C ALA A 86 11.65 19.33 -15.29
N GLU A 87 10.55 19.63 -15.97
CA GLU A 87 9.57 20.63 -15.55
C GLU A 87 8.65 20.12 -14.44
N ASN A 88 8.28 18.84 -14.46
CA ASN A 88 7.40 18.22 -13.47
C ASN A 88 8.17 17.86 -12.19
N ARG A 89 8.75 18.87 -11.53
CA ARG A 89 9.55 18.68 -10.32
C ARG A 89 9.25 19.71 -9.26
N SER A 90 9.18 19.24 -8.01
CA SER A 90 9.17 20.09 -6.82
C SER A 90 10.60 20.23 -6.31
N ILE A 91 11.15 21.44 -6.35
CA ILE A 91 12.55 21.73 -6.00
C ILE A 91 12.59 22.53 -4.70
N PRO A 92 13.27 22.03 -3.64
CA PRO A 92 13.56 22.86 -2.48
C PRO A 92 14.55 23.95 -2.87
N THR A 93 14.16 25.23 -2.72
CA THR A 93 14.95 26.39 -3.14
C THR A 93 15.76 27.02 -2.01
N GLY A 94 15.61 26.51 -0.78
CA GLY A 94 16.34 27.01 0.38
C GLY A 94 15.43 27.35 1.55
N THR A 95 15.96 28.15 2.48
CA THR A 95 15.25 28.62 3.66
C THR A 95 15.24 30.14 3.69
N ILE A 96 14.14 30.74 4.15
CA ILE A 96 14.06 32.17 4.51
C ILE A 96 13.91 32.25 6.01
N ASP A 97 14.77 33.04 6.64
CA ASP A 97 14.68 33.36 8.05
C ASP A 97 13.83 34.62 8.25
N VAL A 98 12.74 34.49 9.00
CA VAL A 98 11.84 35.58 9.35
C VAL A 98 11.85 35.73 10.87
N GLY A 99 12.60 36.66 11.40
CA GLY A 99 12.81 36.81 12.83
C GLY A 99 13.61 35.63 13.41
N ASN A 100 13.01 34.89 14.33
CA ASN A 100 13.62 33.70 14.95
C ASN A 100 13.15 32.36 14.33
N GLU A 101 12.40 32.41 13.25
CA GLU A 101 11.86 31.22 12.60
C GLU A 101 12.43 31.06 11.19
N SER A 102 12.80 29.83 10.83
CA SER A 102 13.33 29.45 9.53
C SER A 102 12.27 28.71 8.72
N TYR A 103 11.86 29.28 7.60
CA TYR A 103 10.85 28.73 6.70
C TYR A 103 11.52 28.07 5.49
N SER A 104 11.23 26.79 5.27
CA SER A 104 11.67 26.08 4.06
C SER A 104 10.86 26.55 2.85
N LEU A 105 11.55 27.07 1.84
CA LEU A 105 10.95 27.41 0.54
C LEU A 105 11.03 26.22 -0.41
N ARG A 106 9.90 25.94 -1.05
CA ARG A 106 9.80 24.94 -2.10
C ARG A 106 9.08 25.55 -3.31
N VAL A 107 9.71 25.49 -4.47
CA VAL A 107 9.04 25.78 -5.74
C VAL A 107 8.37 24.49 -6.21
N ASN A 108 7.05 24.53 -6.28
CA ASN A 108 6.25 23.42 -6.79
C ASN A 108 6.05 23.63 -8.30
N GLY A 109 6.84 22.93 -9.11
CA GLY A 109 6.73 22.94 -10.58
C GLY A 109 5.90 21.77 -11.13
N GLU A 110 5.27 20.95 -10.24
CA GLU A 110 4.42 19.86 -10.68
C GLU A 110 3.16 20.37 -11.39
N PHE A 111 2.83 19.77 -12.53
CA PHE A 111 1.61 20.08 -13.25
C PHE A 111 0.38 19.69 -12.42
N ARG A 112 -0.54 20.61 -12.23
CA ARG A 112 -1.80 20.36 -11.50
C ARG A 112 -2.89 19.85 -12.43
N ASP A 113 -2.88 20.30 -13.68
CA ASP A 113 -3.82 19.93 -14.72
C ASP A 113 -3.05 19.37 -15.93
N PRO A 114 -3.49 18.25 -16.54
CA PRO A 114 -2.92 17.74 -17.78
C PRO A 114 -2.84 18.78 -18.91
N MET A 115 -3.80 19.71 -18.94
CA MET A 115 -3.83 20.77 -19.96
C MET A 115 -2.68 21.76 -19.83
N GLU A 116 -2.14 21.98 -18.60
CA GLU A 116 -0.97 22.83 -18.37
C GLU A 116 0.27 22.28 -19.09
N MET A 117 0.38 20.95 -19.21
CA MET A 117 1.48 20.31 -19.94
C MET A 117 1.51 20.72 -21.41
N GLY A 118 0.35 21.02 -22.02
CA GLY A 118 0.25 21.48 -23.38
C GLY A 118 1.00 22.79 -23.66
N GLY A 119 1.12 23.63 -22.63
CA GLY A 119 1.86 24.90 -22.68
C GLY A 119 3.39 24.79 -22.53
N LEU A 120 3.91 23.56 -22.31
CA LEU A 120 5.35 23.33 -22.22
C LEU A 120 6.05 23.65 -23.53
N VAL A 121 7.07 24.53 -23.50
CA VAL A 121 7.90 24.84 -24.69
C VAL A 121 8.87 23.69 -24.92
N VAL A 122 8.70 22.98 -26.04
CA VAL A 122 9.56 21.84 -26.40
C VAL A 122 10.76 22.23 -27.24
N THR A 123 10.64 23.30 -28.04
CA THR A 123 11.75 23.88 -28.81
C THR A 123 11.41 25.30 -29.26
N SER A 124 12.40 26.02 -29.81
CA SER A 124 12.20 27.34 -30.42
C SER A 124 12.91 27.40 -31.77
N ILE A 125 12.16 27.71 -32.83
CA ILE A 125 12.70 27.81 -34.19
C ILE A 125 12.40 29.22 -34.74
N GLY A 126 13.44 29.90 -35.18
CA GLY A 126 13.31 31.26 -35.75
C GLY A 126 12.68 32.28 -34.78
N GLY A 127 12.90 32.13 -33.47
CA GLY A 127 12.31 32.98 -32.44
C GLY A 127 10.85 32.66 -32.11
N ARG A 128 10.30 31.59 -32.64
CA ARG A 128 8.94 31.12 -32.40
C ARG A 128 8.96 29.89 -31.51
N ASN A 129 8.27 29.93 -30.39
CA ASN A 129 8.14 28.78 -29.49
C ASN A 129 7.22 27.73 -30.08
N VAL A 130 7.63 26.47 -30.00
CA VAL A 130 6.82 25.29 -30.30
C VAL A 130 6.42 24.66 -28.97
N TYR A 131 5.15 24.45 -28.80
CA TYR A 131 4.56 23.93 -27.57
C TYR A 131 4.33 22.42 -27.68
N LEU A 132 4.25 21.73 -26.55
CA LEU A 132 3.95 20.30 -26.51
C LEU A 132 2.61 19.99 -27.22
N SER A 133 1.60 20.84 -27.07
CA SER A 133 0.31 20.73 -27.77
C SER A 133 0.42 20.79 -29.31
N ASP A 134 1.50 21.37 -29.85
CA ASP A 134 1.71 21.44 -31.31
C ASP A 134 2.20 20.11 -31.87
N VAL A 135 2.93 19.31 -31.07
CA VAL A 135 3.60 18.07 -31.50
C VAL A 135 3.02 16.81 -30.85
N ALA A 136 2.16 16.95 -29.83
CA ALA A 136 1.54 15.82 -29.13
C ALA A 136 0.09 16.11 -28.73
N LYS A 137 -0.69 15.04 -28.59
CA LYS A 137 -2.03 15.07 -28.01
C LYS A 137 -1.95 14.54 -26.57
N ILE A 138 -2.39 15.35 -25.64
CA ILE A 138 -2.46 14.99 -24.22
C ILE A 138 -3.85 14.44 -23.92
N VAL A 139 -3.90 13.27 -23.28
CA VAL A 139 -5.15 12.59 -22.93
C VAL A 139 -5.07 12.20 -21.46
N ASP A 140 -6.05 12.69 -20.70
CA ASP A 140 -6.27 12.24 -19.32
C ASP A 140 -7.02 10.90 -19.39
N GLY A 141 -6.42 9.87 -18.85
CA GLY A 141 -6.94 8.51 -18.90
C GLY A 141 -6.67 7.75 -17.61
N THR A 142 -6.86 6.47 -17.67
CA THR A 142 -6.55 5.55 -16.59
C THR A 142 -5.59 4.50 -17.11
N GLN A 143 -4.67 4.07 -16.24
CA GLN A 143 -3.75 2.99 -16.55
C GLN A 143 -4.50 1.75 -17.06
N GLU A 144 -3.95 1.13 -18.11
CA GLU A 144 -4.48 -0.11 -18.62
C GLU A 144 -4.41 -1.19 -17.52
N ARG A 145 -5.54 -1.78 -17.18
CA ARG A 145 -5.63 -2.64 -16.00
C ARG A 145 -4.94 -3.98 -16.26
N ALA A 146 -3.90 -4.23 -15.50
CA ALA A 146 -3.27 -5.55 -15.45
C ALA A 146 -4.08 -6.55 -14.62
N GLN A 147 -4.88 -6.06 -13.65
CA GLN A 147 -5.65 -6.90 -12.72
C GLN A 147 -7.00 -6.25 -12.41
N GLU A 148 -8.03 -7.08 -12.27
CA GLU A 148 -9.35 -6.67 -11.82
C GLU A 148 -9.71 -7.41 -10.55
N ALA A 149 -10.37 -6.72 -9.61
CA ALA A 149 -10.85 -7.30 -8.37
C ALA A 149 -12.38 -7.32 -8.35
N TYR A 150 -12.96 -8.44 -7.99
CA TYR A 150 -14.40 -8.61 -7.81
C TYR A 150 -14.69 -9.08 -6.40
N ASN A 151 -15.65 -8.45 -5.75
CA ASN A 151 -16.15 -8.86 -4.45
C ASN A 151 -17.66 -9.13 -4.59
N ASN A 152 -18.08 -10.39 -4.35
CA ASN A 152 -19.47 -10.84 -4.53
C ASN A 152 -20.07 -10.47 -5.89
N GLY A 153 -19.30 -10.56 -6.96
CA GLY A 153 -19.73 -10.23 -8.32
C GLY A 153 -19.75 -8.73 -8.65
N VAL A 154 -19.44 -7.87 -7.68
CA VAL A 154 -19.31 -6.43 -7.89
C VAL A 154 -17.84 -6.09 -8.09
N GLN A 155 -17.54 -5.35 -9.15
CA GLN A 155 -16.17 -4.89 -9.41
C GLN A 155 -15.78 -3.83 -8.37
N GLY A 156 -14.59 -4.00 -7.80
CA GLY A 156 -14.04 -3.12 -6.76
C GLY A 156 -12.52 -3.14 -6.79
N ALA A 157 -11.92 -2.95 -5.61
CA ALA A 157 -10.49 -3.08 -5.41
C ALA A 157 -10.21 -4.00 -4.22
N MET A 158 -8.97 -4.47 -4.12
CA MET A 158 -8.42 -5.13 -2.94
C MET A 158 -7.25 -4.33 -2.40
N MET A 159 -7.13 -4.29 -1.09
CA MET A 159 -5.94 -3.78 -0.42
C MET A 159 -5.22 -4.93 0.26
N VAL A 160 -3.94 -5.05 -0.03
CA VAL A 160 -3.07 -6.10 0.50
C VAL A 160 -2.11 -5.46 1.48
N VAL A 161 -2.17 -5.89 2.73
CA VAL A 161 -1.30 -5.38 3.79
C VAL A 161 -0.21 -6.41 4.10
N GLN A 162 1.02 -5.95 4.08
CA GLN A 162 2.21 -6.73 4.42
C GLN A 162 2.86 -6.16 5.67
N LYS A 163 3.49 -7.01 6.47
CA LYS A 163 4.22 -6.57 7.66
C LYS A 163 5.69 -6.31 7.38
N GLN A 164 6.33 -5.53 8.23
CA GLN A 164 7.79 -5.46 8.27
C GLN A 164 8.36 -6.81 8.77
N SER A 165 9.56 -7.14 8.28
CA SER A 165 10.27 -8.33 8.76
C SER A 165 10.43 -8.30 10.28
N GLY A 166 10.11 -9.41 10.94
CA GLY A 166 10.16 -9.51 12.41
C GLY A 166 8.95 -8.90 13.15
N GLY A 167 8.00 -8.26 12.45
CA GLY A 167 6.81 -7.67 13.07
C GLY A 167 5.85 -8.72 13.66
N ASN A 168 5.22 -8.38 14.79
CA ASN A 168 4.18 -9.22 15.42
C ASN A 168 2.86 -9.06 14.66
N THR A 169 2.47 -10.10 13.92
CA THR A 169 1.28 -10.12 13.06
C THR A 169 0.00 -9.79 13.84
N VAL A 170 -0.20 -10.39 15.01
CA VAL A 170 -1.43 -10.19 15.81
C VAL A 170 -1.54 -8.75 16.30
N ASP A 171 -0.43 -8.16 16.76
CA ASP A 171 -0.44 -6.76 17.23
C ASP A 171 -0.71 -5.77 16.11
N ILE A 172 -0.11 -6.02 14.92
CA ILE A 172 -0.30 -5.18 13.74
C ILE A 172 -1.76 -5.25 13.25
N CYS A 173 -2.31 -6.46 13.08
CA CYS A 173 -3.70 -6.64 12.65
C CYS A 173 -4.68 -6.02 13.63
N ARG A 174 -4.43 -6.14 14.95
CA ARG A 174 -5.25 -5.49 15.97
C ARG A 174 -5.26 -3.97 15.84
N LYS A 175 -4.10 -3.35 15.59
CA LYS A 175 -3.98 -1.90 15.38
C LYS A 175 -4.71 -1.45 14.11
N ILE A 176 -4.59 -2.24 13.03
CA ILE A 176 -5.29 -1.97 11.77
C ILE A 176 -6.80 -2.07 11.99
N ASN A 177 -7.28 -3.15 12.60
CA ASN A 177 -8.71 -3.35 12.89
C ASN A 177 -9.29 -2.22 13.75
N ALA A 178 -8.51 -1.69 14.69
CA ALA A 178 -8.92 -0.55 15.51
C ALA A 178 -8.97 0.77 14.70
N ALA A 179 -8.15 0.91 13.66
CA ALA A 179 -8.11 2.11 12.83
C ALA A 179 -9.19 2.11 11.72
N LEU A 180 -9.58 0.94 11.20
CA LEU A 180 -10.51 0.82 10.07
C LEU A 180 -11.81 1.61 10.23
N PRO A 181 -12.53 1.59 11.39
CA PRO A 181 -13.78 2.34 11.55
C PRO A 181 -13.61 3.86 11.43
N GLU A 182 -12.46 4.40 11.84
CA GLU A 182 -12.18 5.83 11.71
C GLU A 182 -11.79 6.18 10.27
N LEU A 183 -11.05 5.30 9.59
CA LEU A 183 -10.70 5.49 8.19
C LEU A 183 -11.94 5.45 7.29
N GLU A 184 -12.87 4.54 7.56
CA GLU A 184 -14.11 4.40 6.80
C GLU A 184 -14.99 5.66 6.88
N LYS A 185 -15.01 6.37 8.01
CA LYS A 185 -15.73 7.64 8.15
C LYS A 185 -15.23 8.75 7.22
N ASN A 186 -13.96 8.70 6.84
CA ASN A 186 -13.34 9.69 5.97
C ASN A 186 -13.51 9.36 4.47
N LEU A 187 -14.12 8.21 4.15
CA LEU A 187 -14.38 7.80 2.77
C LEU A 187 -15.73 8.34 2.29
N PRO A 188 -15.88 8.54 0.97
CA PRO A 188 -17.20 8.78 0.38
C PRO A 188 -18.20 7.68 0.76
N GLY A 189 -19.47 8.03 0.93
CA GLY A 189 -20.50 7.12 1.44
C GLY A 189 -20.76 5.89 0.55
N ASP A 190 -20.34 5.91 -0.71
CA ASP A 190 -20.41 4.80 -1.66
C ASP A 190 -19.19 3.86 -1.60
N VAL A 191 -18.12 4.27 -0.90
CA VAL A 191 -16.90 3.46 -0.72
C VAL A 191 -17.00 2.72 0.60
N LYS A 192 -16.95 1.38 0.54
CA LYS A 192 -17.01 0.52 1.72
C LYS A 192 -15.84 -0.43 1.79
N LEU A 193 -15.30 -0.56 3.00
CA LEU A 193 -14.24 -1.52 3.31
C LEU A 193 -14.86 -2.81 3.86
N GLY A 194 -14.32 -3.94 3.43
CA GLY A 194 -14.68 -5.25 3.96
C GLY A 194 -13.43 -6.06 4.27
N MET A 195 -13.50 -6.96 5.25
CA MET A 195 -12.43 -7.89 5.57
C MET A 195 -12.58 -9.15 4.72
N ILE A 196 -11.51 -9.53 3.96
CA ILE A 196 -11.44 -10.81 3.25
C ILE A 196 -10.60 -11.80 4.05
N PHE A 197 -9.47 -11.38 4.57
CA PHE A 197 -8.53 -12.23 5.27
C PHE A 197 -7.83 -11.47 6.39
N ASP A 198 -7.76 -12.08 7.57
CA ASP A 198 -7.01 -11.60 8.73
C ASP A 198 -6.21 -12.76 9.34
N SER A 199 -4.90 -12.75 9.10
CA SER A 199 -3.99 -13.79 9.61
C SER A 199 -3.93 -13.84 11.14
N SER A 200 -4.35 -12.78 11.85
CA SER A 200 -4.35 -12.77 13.30
C SER A 200 -5.39 -13.72 13.90
N GLU A 201 -6.51 -13.91 13.22
CA GLU A 201 -7.55 -14.86 13.67
C GLU A 201 -7.03 -16.29 13.65
N ASP A 202 -6.38 -16.69 12.54
CA ASP A 202 -5.80 -18.03 12.41
C ASP A 202 -4.71 -18.29 13.46
N ILE A 203 -3.84 -17.29 13.68
CA ILE A 203 -2.78 -17.37 14.69
C ILE A 203 -3.38 -17.51 16.09
N MET A 204 -4.39 -16.72 16.42
CA MET A 204 -5.04 -16.77 17.73
C MET A 204 -5.78 -18.09 17.95
N LEU A 205 -6.43 -18.63 16.93
CA LEU A 205 -7.06 -19.97 16.97
C LEU A 205 -6.01 -21.06 17.20
N ALA A 206 -4.87 -20.99 16.49
CA ALA A 206 -3.78 -21.95 16.68
C ALA A 206 -3.20 -21.88 18.11
N VAL A 207 -2.93 -20.66 18.60
CA VAL A 207 -2.41 -20.47 19.98
C VAL A 207 -3.41 -20.98 21.02
N LYS A 208 -4.70 -20.69 20.85
CA LYS A 208 -5.75 -21.18 21.74
C LYS A 208 -5.83 -22.71 21.74
N SER A 209 -5.82 -23.34 20.57
CA SER A 209 -5.84 -24.79 20.41
C SER A 209 -4.62 -25.45 21.08
N LEU A 210 -3.43 -24.86 20.92
CA LEU A 210 -2.21 -25.34 21.61
C LEU A 210 -2.35 -25.23 23.12
N ALA A 211 -2.83 -24.10 23.64
CA ALA A 211 -3.02 -23.90 25.08
C ALA A 211 -4.02 -24.90 25.68
N GLU A 212 -5.14 -25.14 24.98
CA GLU A 212 -6.12 -26.17 25.38
C GLU A 212 -5.52 -27.57 25.35
N THR A 213 -4.76 -27.91 24.33
CA THR A 213 -4.08 -29.23 24.21
C THR A 213 -3.08 -29.43 25.34
N ILE A 214 -2.28 -28.42 25.67
CA ILE A 214 -1.33 -28.47 26.81
C ILE A 214 -2.08 -28.66 28.13
N LEU A 215 -3.20 -27.93 28.31
CA LEU A 215 -4.02 -28.06 29.52
C LEU A 215 -4.59 -29.48 29.68
N TYR A 216 -5.17 -30.04 28.60
CA TYR A 216 -5.69 -31.41 28.63
C TYR A 216 -4.59 -32.46 28.87
N ALA A 217 -3.42 -32.28 28.24
CA ALA A 217 -2.29 -33.17 28.45
C ALA A 217 -1.82 -33.12 29.92
N LEU A 218 -1.73 -31.89 30.48
CA LEU A 218 -1.37 -31.72 31.89
C LEU A 218 -2.37 -32.40 32.83
N LEU A 219 -3.68 -32.18 32.61
CA LEU A 219 -4.73 -32.84 33.41
C LEU A 219 -4.64 -34.35 33.31
N PHE A 220 -4.42 -34.89 32.11
CA PHE A 220 -4.27 -36.32 31.91
C PHE A 220 -3.05 -36.89 32.64
N VAL A 221 -1.89 -36.24 32.55
CA VAL A 221 -0.68 -36.64 33.26
C VAL A 221 -0.89 -36.60 34.77
N VAL A 222 -1.50 -35.54 35.30
CA VAL A 222 -1.80 -35.42 36.76
C VAL A 222 -2.74 -36.58 37.20
N PHE A 223 -3.77 -36.91 36.39
CA PHE A 223 -4.69 -37.98 36.66
C PHE A 223 -3.99 -39.36 36.69
N VAL A 224 -3.15 -39.66 35.69
CA VAL A 224 -2.37 -40.90 35.63
C VAL A 224 -1.40 -41.02 36.79
N VAL A 225 -0.62 -39.98 37.07
CA VAL A 225 0.33 -39.97 38.21
C VAL A 225 -0.39 -40.17 39.53
N TYR A 226 -1.58 -39.57 39.71
CA TYR A 226 -2.37 -39.75 40.93
C TYR A 226 -2.86 -41.20 41.07
N LEU A 227 -3.32 -41.81 39.98
CA LEU A 227 -3.77 -43.22 39.96
C LEU A 227 -2.66 -44.20 40.38
N PHE A 228 -1.43 -43.99 39.89
CA PHE A 228 -0.31 -44.91 40.17
C PHE A 228 0.40 -44.61 41.52
N THR A 229 0.41 -43.36 41.93
CA THR A 229 1.19 -42.95 43.15
C THR A 229 0.32 -42.98 44.42
N GLY A 230 -0.99 -42.74 44.28
CA GLY A 230 -1.96 -42.69 45.39
C GLY A 230 -1.67 -41.56 46.42
N ARG A 231 -0.70 -40.68 46.14
CA ARG A 231 -0.25 -39.63 47.05
C ARG A 231 -0.41 -38.26 46.40
N TRP A 232 -1.38 -37.47 46.87
CA TRP A 232 -1.67 -36.16 46.38
C TRP A 232 -0.46 -35.21 46.35
N ARG A 233 0.41 -35.25 47.42
CA ARG A 233 1.58 -34.39 47.50
C ARG A 233 2.62 -34.65 46.40
N ALA A 234 2.85 -35.92 46.05
CA ALA A 234 3.76 -36.32 44.97
C ALA A 234 3.23 -35.89 43.59
N THR A 235 1.92 -36.05 43.39
CA THR A 235 1.24 -35.64 42.15
C THR A 235 1.32 -34.12 41.94
N LEU A 236 1.18 -33.36 43.02
CA LEU A 236 1.23 -31.89 42.93
C LEU A 236 2.64 -31.39 42.58
N VAL A 237 3.69 -32.04 43.06
CA VAL A 237 5.08 -31.73 42.68
C VAL A 237 5.27 -31.96 41.17
N VAL A 238 4.82 -33.09 40.63
CA VAL A 238 4.92 -33.39 39.21
C VAL A 238 4.08 -32.39 38.37
N ALA A 239 2.87 -32.07 38.82
CA ALA A 239 1.99 -31.12 38.14
C ALA A 239 2.60 -29.71 38.01
N ILE A 240 3.39 -29.27 38.99
CA ILE A 240 4.06 -27.97 38.97
C ILE A 240 5.35 -28.03 38.14
N THR A 241 6.07 -29.17 38.16
CA THR A 241 7.34 -29.29 37.44
C THR A 241 7.17 -29.26 35.92
N ILE A 242 6.07 -29.85 35.38
CA ILE A 242 5.83 -29.92 33.95
C ILE A 242 5.73 -28.52 33.30
N PRO A 243 4.94 -27.57 33.80
CA PRO A 243 4.86 -26.23 33.18
C PRO A 243 6.09 -25.34 33.44
N LEU A 244 6.96 -25.72 34.38
CA LEU A 244 8.19 -24.98 34.70
C LEU A 244 9.42 -25.47 33.91
N SER A 245 9.32 -26.59 33.24
CA SER A 245 10.39 -27.17 32.42
C SER A 245 10.28 -26.70 30.98
#